data_29c115d234bc73a51f38596c9e38390e
#
_entry.id   29c115d234bc73a51f38596c9e38390e
#
_cell.length_a   1.000
_cell.length_b   1.000
_cell.length_c   1.000
_cell.angle_alpha   90.00
_cell.angle_beta   90.00
_cell.angle_gamma   90.00
#
_symmetry.space_group_name_H-M   'P 1'
#
loop_
_entity.id
_entity.type
_entity.pdbx_description
1 polymer ?
#
loop_
_entity_poly.entity_id
_entity_poly.type
_entity_poly.pdbx_seq_one_letter_code
_entity_poly.pdbx_strand_id
1 'polypeptide(L)'
;QATVTVTDQSPPVITLIGGSSITLNVGDVFSDPGSTVSDNVSTGLVATVTGSVNSNTVGLYTLTYNVSDTAGNPAATVTRSISVQDSNAPVVTPPSSITVAATDASGTANSDADITAFLNAATALDAVDGSRPVSHNAPLTFPLGATVVTFAATDLSGNTGQAQATVTVTDQSPPVITLIG
;
A
#
# COMPACT_ATOMS: atom_id res chain seq x y z
N GLN A 1 -47.66 -8.87 -55.70
CA GLN A 1 -47.60 -8.90 -54.24
C GLN A 1 -46.58 -7.85 -53.80
N ALA A 2 -46.90 -6.98 -52.84
CA ALA A 2 -45.94 -6.12 -52.18
C ALA A 2 -45.40 -6.86 -50.98
N THR A 3 -44.08 -6.82 -50.79
CA THR A 3 -43.39 -7.40 -49.63
C THR A 3 -43.05 -6.24 -48.68
N VAL A 4 -43.46 -6.39 -47.42
CA VAL A 4 -43.02 -5.48 -46.34
C VAL A 4 -41.99 -6.22 -45.53
N THR A 5 -40.80 -5.63 -45.40
CA THR A 5 -39.70 -6.12 -44.55
C THR A 5 -39.65 -5.24 -43.30
N VAL A 6 -39.75 -5.86 -42.11
CA VAL A 6 -39.53 -5.18 -40.85
C VAL A 6 -38.15 -5.58 -40.33
N THR A 7 -37.33 -4.57 -40.05
CA THR A 7 -35.96 -4.75 -39.58
C THR A 7 -35.79 -4.05 -38.22
N ASP A 8 -35.04 -4.71 -37.32
CA ASP A 8 -34.63 -4.08 -36.08
C ASP A 8 -33.46 -3.11 -36.36
N GLN A 9 -33.55 -1.90 -35.83
CA GLN A 9 -32.53 -0.86 -35.91
C GLN A 9 -32.11 -0.33 -34.52
N SER A 10 -32.64 -0.91 -33.46
CA SER A 10 -32.38 -0.48 -32.07
C SER A 10 -31.18 -1.25 -31.55
N PRO A 11 -30.10 -0.58 -31.13
CA PRO A 11 -28.97 -1.26 -30.51
C PRO A 11 -29.30 -1.78 -29.10
N PRO A 12 -28.71 -2.88 -28.66
CA PRO A 12 -28.85 -3.36 -27.29
C PRO A 12 -28.17 -2.44 -26.27
N VAL A 13 -28.60 -2.52 -25.03
CA VAL A 13 -28.09 -1.76 -23.88
C VAL A 13 -27.34 -2.67 -22.93
N ILE A 14 -26.07 -2.33 -22.66
CA ILE A 14 -25.23 -3.01 -21.66
C ILE A 14 -25.35 -2.30 -20.33
N THR A 15 -25.64 -3.02 -19.25
CA THR A 15 -25.67 -2.50 -17.89
C THR A 15 -24.69 -3.32 -17.03
N LEU A 16 -23.70 -2.65 -16.41
CA LEU A 16 -22.75 -3.32 -15.52
C LEU A 16 -23.43 -3.79 -14.24
N ILE A 17 -23.13 -5.02 -13.80
CA ILE A 17 -23.47 -5.50 -12.47
C ILE A 17 -22.42 -4.93 -11.51
N GLY A 18 -22.88 -4.20 -10.47
CA GLY A 18 -21.99 -3.44 -9.61
C GLY A 18 -21.52 -2.11 -10.24
N GLY A 19 -20.47 -1.52 -9.70
CA GLY A 19 -19.98 -0.22 -10.15
C GLY A 19 -19.16 -0.27 -11.44
N SER A 20 -19.01 0.88 -12.10
CA SER A 20 -18.08 1.08 -13.21
C SER A 20 -16.62 1.27 -12.76
N SER A 21 -16.38 1.38 -11.45
CA SER A 21 -15.06 1.51 -10.85
C SER A 21 -14.94 0.55 -9.67
N ILE A 22 -13.84 -0.19 -9.59
CA ILE A 22 -13.49 -1.11 -8.50
C ILE A 22 -12.08 -0.75 -8.04
N THR A 23 -11.87 -0.71 -6.71
CA THR A 23 -10.55 -0.56 -6.10
C THR A 23 -10.16 -1.86 -5.43
N LEU A 24 -8.94 -2.32 -5.66
CA LEU A 24 -8.33 -3.52 -5.07
C LEU A 24 -7.03 -3.13 -4.40
N ASN A 25 -6.64 -3.88 -3.38
CA ASN A 25 -5.27 -3.86 -2.89
C ASN A 25 -4.42 -4.90 -3.65
N VAL A 26 -3.13 -4.66 -3.78
CA VAL A 26 -2.20 -5.64 -4.39
C VAL A 26 -2.34 -6.99 -3.69
N GLY A 27 -2.50 -8.05 -4.49
CA GLY A 27 -2.71 -9.42 -4.01
C GLY A 27 -4.16 -9.83 -3.79
N ASP A 28 -5.12 -8.89 -3.87
CA ASP A 28 -6.54 -9.23 -3.79
C ASP A 28 -6.97 -10.11 -4.98
N VAL A 29 -7.94 -10.99 -4.73
CA VAL A 29 -8.53 -11.79 -5.80
C VAL A 29 -9.56 -10.94 -6.55
N PHE A 30 -9.30 -10.69 -7.83
CA PHE A 30 -10.26 -10.03 -8.71
C PHE A 30 -11.22 -11.03 -9.36
N SER A 31 -12.53 -10.74 -9.29
CA SER A 31 -13.56 -11.41 -10.08
C SER A 31 -14.47 -10.34 -10.68
N ASP A 32 -14.62 -10.36 -12.01
CA ASP A 32 -15.53 -9.42 -12.67
C ASP A 32 -16.98 -9.74 -12.33
N PRO A 33 -17.77 -8.80 -11.75
CA PRO A 33 -19.19 -9.01 -11.51
C PRO A 33 -20.02 -9.18 -12.78
N GLY A 34 -19.48 -8.82 -13.93
CA GLY A 34 -20.12 -8.94 -15.23
C GLY A 34 -21.10 -7.83 -15.59
N SER A 35 -21.99 -8.12 -16.53
CA SER A 35 -23.00 -7.19 -17.03
C SER A 35 -24.27 -7.92 -17.43
N THR A 36 -25.36 -7.19 -17.54
CA THR A 36 -26.60 -7.61 -18.20
C THR A 36 -26.76 -6.89 -19.52
N VAL A 37 -27.48 -7.51 -20.47
CA VAL A 37 -27.80 -6.92 -21.77
C VAL A 37 -29.30 -6.98 -21.97
N SER A 38 -29.89 -5.87 -22.41
CA SER A 38 -31.31 -5.79 -22.81
C SER A 38 -31.46 -5.24 -24.21
N ASP A 39 -32.44 -5.74 -24.94
CA ASP A 39 -32.83 -5.29 -26.27
C ASP A 39 -34.35 -5.41 -26.46
N ASN A 40 -34.88 -4.68 -27.43
CA ASN A 40 -36.33 -4.66 -27.71
C ASN A 40 -36.80 -5.89 -28.51
N VAL A 41 -35.93 -6.55 -29.26
CA VAL A 41 -36.24 -7.67 -30.16
C VAL A 41 -35.39 -8.91 -29.83
N SER A 42 -34.08 -8.73 -29.65
CA SER A 42 -33.14 -9.82 -29.40
C SER A 42 -33.12 -10.22 -27.94
N THR A 43 -33.16 -11.50 -27.62
CA THR A 43 -33.12 -12.03 -26.26
C THR A 43 -31.89 -12.91 -26.04
N GLY A 44 -31.47 -13.06 -24.78
CA GLY A 44 -30.33 -13.93 -24.43
C GLY A 44 -28.97 -13.40 -24.86
N LEU A 45 -28.87 -12.10 -25.16
CA LEU A 45 -27.60 -11.46 -25.53
C LEU A 45 -26.63 -11.45 -24.33
N VAL A 46 -25.36 -11.70 -24.60
CA VAL A 46 -24.27 -11.68 -23.63
C VAL A 46 -23.15 -10.79 -24.17
N ALA A 47 -22.70 -9.84 -23.35
CA ALA A 47 -21.58 -8.99 -23.73
C ALA A 47 -20.26 -9.79 -23.77
N THR A 48 -19.47 -9.52 -24.80
CA THR A 48 -18.08 -9.95 -24.88
C THR A 48 -17.24 -8.99 -24.06
N VAL A 49 -16.42 -9.53 -23.14
CA VAL A 49 -15.51 -8.76 -22.30
C VAL A 49 -14.09 -8.90 -22.84
N THR A 50 -13.40 -7.76 -22.99
CA THR A 50 -11.99 -7.69 -23.36
C THR A 50 -11.20 -6.90 -22.35
N GLY A 51 -9.88 -7.15 -22.25
CA GLY A 51 -9.00 -6.60 -21.22
C GLY A 51 -8.64 -7.67 -20.19
N SER A 52 -7.68 -7.36 -19.35
CA SER A 52 -7.25 -8.22 -18.25
C SER A 52 -6.83 -7.39 -17.05
N VAL A 53 -6.97 -7.96 -15.86
CA VAL A 53 -6.57 -7.33 -14.59
C VAL A 53 -5.46 -8.17 -13.97
N ASN A 54 -4.32 -7.55 -13.70
CA ASN A 54 -3.26 -8.15 -12.90
C ASN A 54 -3.32 -7.53 -11.49
N SER A 55 -3.98 -8.21 -10.56
CA SER A 55 -4.13 -7.73 -9.20
C SER A 55 -2.85 -7.80 -8.35
N ASN A 56 -1.77 -8.37 -8.88
CA ASN A 56 -0.46 -8.38 -8.21
C ASN A 56 0.43 -7.20 -8.59
N THR A 57 -0.08 -6.26 -9.39
CA THR A 57 0.71 -5.11 -9.85
C THR A 57 -0.12 -3.84 -9.73
N VAL A 58 0.41 -2.86 -9.03
CA VAL A 58 -0.21 -1.51 -8.90
C VAL A 58 -0.44 -0.94 -10.30
N GLY A 59 -1.64 -0.42 -10.54
CA GLY A 59 -1.99 0.16 -11.82
C GLY A 59 -3.48 0.34 -12.04
N LEU A 60 -3.81 0.96 -13.17
CA LEU A 60 -5.18 1.13 -13.64
C LEU A 60 -5.43 0.17 -14.80
N TYR A 61 -6.42 -0.69 -14.64
CA TYR A 61 -6.86 -1.68 -15.62
C TYR A 61 -8.24 -1.34 -16.13
N THR A 62 -8.55 -1.73 -17.36
CA THR A 62 -9.85 -1.49 -17.99
C THR A 62 -10.39 -2.77 -18.60
N LEU A 63 -11.61 -3.13 -18.25
CA LEU A 63 -12.42 -4.12 -18.96
C LEU A 63 -13.40 -3.38 -19.87
N THR A 64 -13.54 -3.88 -21.09
CA THR A 64 -14.40 -3.31 -22.13
C THR A 64 -15.45 -4.33 -22.52
N TYR A 65 -16.72 -3.91 -22.52
CA TYR A 65 -17.89 -4.74 -22.81
C TYR A 65 -18.51 -4.29 -24.12
N ASN A 66 -18.70 -5.25 -25.04
CA ASN A 66 -19.30 -5.03 -26.35
C ASN A 66 -20.31 -6.13 -26.66
N VAL A 67 -21.35 -5.78 -27.37
CA VAL A 67 -22.35 -6.73 -27.91
C VAL A 67 -23.03 -6.12 -29.11
N SER A 68 -23.46 -6.96 -30.04
CA SER A 68 -24.41 -6.57 -31.11
C SER A 68 -25.63 -7.48 -31.02
N ASP A 69 -26.78 -6.97 -31.45
CA ASP A 69 -27.99 -7.77 -31.58
C ASP A 69 -27.91 -8.75 -32.78
N THR A 70 -28.98 -9.53 -32.97
CA THR A 70 -29.07 -10.47 -34.11
C THR A 70 -29.26 -9.78 -35.46
N ALA A 71 -29.70 -8.51 -35.49
CA ALA A 71 -29.81 -7.69 -36.68
C ALA A 71 -28.49 -6.99 -37.06
N GLY A 72 -27.46 -7.04 -36.16
CA GLY A 72 -26.15 -6.45 -36.38
C GLY A 72 -25.98 -5.03 -35.81
N ASN A 73 -26.95 -4.51 -35.01
CA ASN A 73 -26.81 -3.20 -34.40
C ASN A 73 -25.88 -3.32 -33.17
N PRO A 74 -24.76 -2.57 -33.09
CA PRO A 74 -23.85 -2.62 -31.98
C PRO A 74 -24.34 -1.77 -30.80
N ALA A 75 -24.20 -2.28 -29.58
CA ALA A 75 -24.37 -1.50 -28.35
C ALA A 75 -23.31 -0.40 -28.24
N ALA A 76 -23.62 0.65 -27.50
CA ALA A 76 -22.57 1.56 -27.02
C ALA A 76 -21.60 0.79 -26.13
N THR A 77 -20.30 0.94 -26.37
CA THR A 77 -19.24 0.31 -25.57
C THR A 77 -19.30 0.79 -24.13
N VAL A 78 -19.27 -0.15 -23.18
CA VAL A 78 -19.21 0.15 -21.74
C VAL A 78 -17.87 -0.32 -21.19
N THR A 79 -17.31 0.44 -20.26
CA THR A 79 -16.03 0.10 -19.62
C THR A 79 -16.16 0.03 -18.11
N ARG A 80 -15.33 -0.82 -17.50
CA ARG A 80 -15.10 -0.87 -16.06
C ARG A 80 -13.64 -0.59 -15.78
N SER A 81 -13.36 0.37 -14.90
CA SER A 81 -12.02 0.70 -14.43
C SER A 81 -11.71 -0.05 -13.13
N ILE A 82 -10.56 -0.69 -13.05
CA ILE A 82 -10.07 -1.38 -11.86
C ILE A 82 -8.76 -0.72 -11.45
N SER A 83 -8.73 -0.10 -10.26
CA SER A 83 -7.54 0.50 -9.66
C SER A 83 -6.94 -0.48 -8.66
N VAL A 84 -5.77 -1.04 -8.96
CA VAL A 84 -4.97 -1.85 -8.04
C VAL A 84 -4.01 -0.90 -7.33
N GLN A 85 -4.08 -0.84 -6.01
CA GLN A 85 -3.32 0.07 -5.17
C GLN A 85 -2.51 -0.72 -4.14
N ASP A 86 -1.43 -0.13 -3.66
CA ASP A 86 -0.76 -0.59 -2.47
C ASP A 86 -1.24 0.24 -1.26
N SER A 87 -1.83 -0.42 -0.29
CA SER A 87 -2.28 0.17 0.97
C SER A 87 -1.62 -0.46 2.20
N ASN A 88 -0.59 -1.30 1.97
CA ASN A 88 0.17 -1.94 3.04
C ASN A 88 1.39 -1.09 3.39
N ALA A 89 1.61 -0.89 4.69
CA ALA A 89 2.81 -0.18 5.14
C ALA A 89 4.01 -1.14 5.24
N PRO A 90 5.25 -0.62 5.06
CA PRO A 90 6.47 -1.39 5.30
C PRO A 90 6.52 -1.96 6.71
N VAL A 91 6.99 -3.19 6.84
CA VAL A 91 7.31 -3.81 8.14
C VAL A 91 8.67 -3.32 8.59
N VAL A 92 8.69 -2.51 9.66
CA VAL A 92 9.93 -2.02 10.28
C VAL A 92 10.39 -3.02 11.32
N THR A 93 11.64 -3.48 11.21
CA THR A 93 12.32 -4.31 12.20
C THR A 93 13.29 -3.42 12.98
N PRO A 94 12.97 -3.06 14.25
CA PRO A 94 13.84 -2.24 15.06
C PRO A 94 15.04 -3.05 15.56
N PRO A 95 16.15 -2.41 15.97
CA PRO A 95 17.23 -3.09 16.65
C PRO A 95 16.80 -3.60 18.04
N SER A 96 17.58 -4.50 18.63
CA SER A 96 17.43 -4.84 20.05
C SER A 96 17.73 -3.62 20.92
N SER A 97 16.96 -3.41 22.00
CA SER A 97 17.23 -2.35 22.97
C SER A 97 18.62 -2.50 23.58
N ILE A 98 19.28 -1.38 23.89
CA ILE A 98 20.65 -1.34 24.42
C ILE A 98 20.72 -0.59 25.75
N THR A 99 21.77 -0.86 26.51
CA THR A 99 22.16 -0.09 27.69
C THR A 99 23.59 0.44 27.49
N VAL A 100 23.80 1.73 27.69
CA VAL A 100 25.11 2.41 27.56
C VAL A 100 25.45 3.16 28.85
N ALA A 101 26.74 3.38 29.09
CA ALA A 101 27.17 4.21 30.20
C ALA A 101 26.99 5.70 29.86
N ALA A 102 26.66 6.52 30.86
CA ALA A 102 26.65 7.97 30.72
C ALA A 102 28.11 8.48 30.50
N THR A 103 28.26 9.37 29.54
CA THR A 103 29.54 10.06 29.29
C THR A 103 29.74 11.29 30.18
N ASP A 104 28.63 11.89 30.62
CA ASP A 104 28.58 13.01 31.56
C ASP A 104 27.20 13.09 32.26
N ALA A 105 26.99 14.12 33.09
CA ALA A 105 25.74 14.32 33.81
C ALA A 105 24.52 14.59 32.93
N SER A 106 24.70 14.95 31.65
CA SER A 106 23.62 15.15 30.68
C SER A 106 23.21 13.87 29.98
N GLY A 107 24.05 12.81 30.07
CA GLY A 107 23.82 11.50 29.46
C GLY A 107 24.89 11.11 28.44
N THR A 108 24.46 10.66 27.24
CA THR A 108 25.34 10.18 26.17
C THR A 108 24.88 10.72 24.83
N ALA A 109 25.79 11.28 24.03
CA ALA A 109 25.48 11.83 22.73
C ALA A 109 25.07 10.72 21.74
N ASN A 110 24.22 11.04 20.76
CA ASN A 110 23.83 10.09 19.70
C ASN A 110 24.98 9.75 18.75
N SER A 111 26.08 10.48 18.77
CA SER A 111 27.32 10.20 18.06
C SER A 111 28.22 9.16 18.76
N ASP A 112 27.84 8.70 19.96
CA ASP A 112 28.47 7.55 20.60
C ASP A 112 28.43 6.32 19.67
N ALA A 113 29.48 5.48 19.71
CA ALA A 113 29.64 4.40 18.75
C ALA A 113 28.52 3.34 18.87
N ASP A 114 28.15 2.98 20.12
CA ASP A 114 27.13 1.95 20.36
C ASP A 114 25.74 2.48 20.01
N ILE A 115 25.47 3.77 20.31
CA ILE A 115 24.21 4.41 19.94
C ILE A 115 24.13 4.59 18.43
N THR A 116 25.18 4.99 17.76
CA THR A 116 25.24 5.10 16.28
C THR A 116 25.00 3.74 15.63
N ALA A 117 25.62 2.68 16.12
CA ALA A 117 25.41 1.31 15.64
C ALA A 117 23.95 0.88 15.83
N PHE A 118 23.35 1.16 17.01
CA PHE A 118 21.94 0.91 17.29
C PHE A 118 21.02 1.67 16.31
N LEU A 119 21.24 2.98 16.11
CA LEU A 119 20.38 3.79 15.22
C LEU A 119 20.42 3.34 13.76
N ASN A 120 21.55 2.80 13.31
CA ASN A 120 21.72 2.33 11.92
C ASN A 120 21.34 0.87 11.68
N ALA A 121 20.98 0.11 12.72
CA ALA A 121 20.68 -1.32 12.59
C ALA A 121 19.22 -1.61 12.23
N ALA A 122 18.32 -0.63 12.28
CA ALA A 122 16.93 -0.81 11.89
C ALA A 122 16.80 -1.08 10.38
N THR A 123 15.90 -2.00 10.03
CA THR A 123 15.58 -2.31 8.63
C THR A 123 14.09 -2.20 8.38
N ALA A 124 13.70 -2.03 7.13
CA ALA A 124 12.30 -2.05 6.72
C ALA A 124 12.15 -2.78 5.39
N LEU A 125 11.09 -3.58 5.29
CA LEU A 125 10.74 -4.32 4.09
C LEU A 125 9.26 -4.11 3.80
N ASP A 126 8.99 -3.68 2.58
CA ASP A 126 7.65 -3.61 2.02
C ASP A 126 7.40 -4.78 1.06
N ALA A 127 6.16 -5.29 1.01
CA ALA A 127 5.80 -6.43 0.16
C ALA A 127 5.80 -6.10 -1.34
N VAL A 128 5.55 -4.84 -1.69
CA VAL A 128 5.44 -4.35 -3.07
C VAL A 128 6.73 -3.64 -3.49
N ASP A 129 7.25 -2.75 -2.63
CA ASP A 129 8.36 -1.85 -2.93
C ASP A 129 9.72 -2.39 -2.47
N GLY A 130 9.75 -3.50 -1.75
CA GLY A 130 10.98 -4.09 -1.24
C GLY A 130 11.61 -3.31 -0.09
N SER A 131 12.94 -3.28 0.00
CA SER A 131 13.65 -2.61 1.09
C SER A 131 13.45 -1.09 1.05
N ARG A 132 13.11 -0.50 2.22
CA ARG A 132 12.85 0.94 2.36
C ARG A 132 13.82 1.59 3.35
N PRO A 133 14.21 2.84 3.12
CA PRO A 133 15.04 3.58 4.08
C PRO A 133 14.29 3.80 5.39
N VAL A 134 14.99 3.66 6.50
CA VAL A 134 14.45 3.89 7.84
C VAL A 134 14.93 5.23 8.37
N SER A 135 14.02 6.00 8.94
CA SER A 135 14.26 7.21 9.71
C SER A 135 13.99 6.96 11.19
N HIS A 136 14.47 7.84 12.07
CA HIS A 136 14.24 7.74 13.52
C HIS A 136 14.09 9.13 14.16
N ASN A 137 13.45 9.16 15.34
CA ASN A 137 13.25 10.36 16.14
C ASN A 137 14.25 10.51 17.31
N ALA A 138 15.40 9.86 17.25
CA ALA A 138 16.39 9.88 18.33
C ALA A 138 16.84 11.30 18.65
N PRO A 139 16.98 11.65 19.95
CA PRO A 139 17.49 12.97 20.37
C PRO A 139 19.00 13.08 20.08
N LEU A 140 19.52 14.30 20.10
CA LEU A 140 20.97 14.53 19.96
C LEU A 140 21.76 14.00 21.17
N THR A 141 21.14 14.02 22.37
CA THR A 141 21.69 13.46 23.61
C THR A 141 20.63 12.62 24.29
N PHE A 142 20.99 11.41 24.67
CA PHE A 142 20.15 10.49 25.42
C PHE A 142 20.38 10.77 26.92
N PRO A 143 19.38 11.25 27.66
CA PRO A 143 19.52 11.53 29.08
C PRO A 143 19.64 10.24 29.90
N LEU A 144 20.04 10.36 31.18
CA LEU A 144 20.00 9.24 32.11
C LEU A 144 18.59 8.62 32.17
N GLY A 145 18.55 7.30 32.20
CA GLY A 145 17.33 6.51 32.15
C GLY A 145 16.98 5.99 30.76
N ALA A 146 15.74 5.59 30.57
CA ALA A 146 15.26 4.95 29.35
C ALA A 146 14.68 5.99 28.37
N THR A 147 15.14 5.97 27.13
CA THR A 147 14.60 6.74 26.00
C THR A 147 14.10 5.80 24.92
N VAL A 148 12.83 5.93 24.55
CA VAL A 148 12.23 5.18 23.44
C VAL A 148 12.52 5.89 22.12
N VAL A 149 13.11 5.15 21.18
CA VAL A 149 13.34 5.60 19.81
C VAL A 149 12.30 4.95 18.90
N THR A 150 11.59 5.76 18.13
CA THR A 150 10.66 5.30 17.10
C THR A 150 11.39 5.32 15.75
N PHE A 151 11.39 4.18 15.09
CA PHE A 151 11.89 3.98 13.73
C PHE A 151 10.69 3.95 12.78
N ALA A 152 10.79 4.65 11.65
CA ALA A 152 9.72 4.75 10.67
C ALA A 152 10.25 4.56 9.25
N ALA A 153 9.45 3.92 8.40
CA ALA A 153 9.71 3.79 6.98
C ALA A 153 8.42 4.03 6.20
N THR A 154 8.55 4.68 5.04
CA THR A 154 7.43 4.97 4.15
C THR A 154 7.69 4.34 2.80
N ASP A 155 6.67 3.70 2.21
CA ASP A 155 6.70 3.12 0.89
C ASP A 155 6.53 4.19 -0.22
N LEU A 156 6.48 3.77 -1.48
CA LEU A 156 6.27 4.65 -2.63
C LEU A 156 4.81 5.10 -2.76
N SER A 157 3.89 4.38 -2.13
CA SER A 157 2.45 4.69 -2.11
C SER A 157 2.07 5.65 -0.98
N GLY A 158 3.03 5.94 -0.05
CA GLY A 158 2.83 6.85 1.08
C GLY A 158 2.38 6.18 2.38
N ASN A 159 2.30 4.83 2.44
CA ASN A 159 1.97 4.13 3.67
C ASN A 159 3.20 4.10 4.59
N THR A 160 3.01 4.36 5.88
CA THR A 160 4.11 4.45 6.85
C THR A 160 3.98 3.39 7.93
N GLY A 161 5.03 2.55 8.05
CA GLY A 161 5.22 1.60 9.13
C GLY A 161 6.11 2.16 10.22
N GLN A 162 5.92 1.71 11.47
CA GLN A 162 6.72 2.14 12.62
C GLN A 162 7.00 0.97 13.56
N ALA A 163 8.16 1.06 14.25
CA ALA A 163 8.53 0.16 15.35
C ALA A 163 9.41 0.91 16.35
N GLN A 164 9.57 0.37 17.56
CA GLN A 164 10.26 1.03 18.64
C GLN A 164 11.33 0.15 19.26
N ALA A 165 12.41 0.78 19.73
CA ALA A 165 13.42 0.18 20.60
C ALA A 165 13.92 1.23 21.61
N THR A 166 14.54 0.77 22.70
CA THR A 166 14.91 1.63 23.83
C THR A 166 16.41 1.70 23.98
N VAL A 167 16.94 2.90 24.20
CA VAL A 167 18.27 3.14 24.72
C VAL A 167 18.15 3.49 26.20
N THR A 168 18.87 2.76 27.06
CA THR A 168 18.95 3.04 28.49
C THR A 168 20.34 3.56 28.81
N VAL A 169 20.44 4.76 29.35
CA VAL A 169 21.71 5.35 29.80
C VAL A 169 21.81 5.23 31.31
N THR A 170 22.90 4.64 31.79
CA THR A 170 23.14 4.40 33.24
C THR A 170 24.42 5.11 33.68
N ASP A 171 24.36 5.78 34.84
CA ASP A 171 25.57 6.27 35.50
C ASP A 171 26.33 5.06 36.13
N GLN A 172 27.55 4.86 35.65
CA GLN A 172 28.46 3.81 36.14
C GLN A 172 29.72 4.40 36.77
N SER A 173 29.78 5.74 36.94
CA SER A 173 30.92 6.45 37.48
C SER A 173 30.87 6.44 39.04
N PRO A 174 31.84 5.90 39.72
CA PRO A 174 31.89 6.00 41.20
C PRO A 174 32.18 7.46 41.63
N PRO A 175 31.66 7.91 42.76
CA PRO A 175 31.98 9.22 43.29
C PRO A 175 33.48 9.36 43.65
N VAL A 176 34.05 10.51 43.38
CA VAL A 176 35.44 10.85 43.74
C VAL A 176 35.45 11.54 45.11
N ILE A 177 36.20 10.99 46.06
CA ILE A 177 36.42 11.59 47.36
C ILE A 177 37.71 12.39 47.31
N THR A 178 37.64 13.71 47.50
CA THR A 178 38.81 14.58 47.61
C THR A 178 39.03 14.91 49.10
N LEU A 179 40.15 14.52 49.66
CA LEU A 179 40.52 14.95 51.03
C LEU A 179 40.94 16.42 51.02
N ILE A 180 40.31 17.21 51.90
CA ILE A 180 40.68 18.58 52.14
C ILE A 180 41.73 18.52 53.26
N GLY A 181 42.99 18.90 52.93
CA GLY A 181 44.11 18.97 53.87
C GLY A 181 44.06 20.29 54.66
#